data_afe7c448ead1dcd6d7105e4ae9e5aa22
#
_entry.id   afe7c448ead1dcd6d7105e4ae9e5aa22
#
_cell.length_a   1.000
_cell.length_b   1.000
_cell.length_c   1.000
_cell.angle_alpha   90.00
_cell.angle_beta   90.00
_cell.angle_gamma   90.00
#
_symmetry.space_group_name_H-M   'P 1'
#
loop_
_entity.id
_entity.type
_entity.pdbx_description
1 polymer ?
#
loop_
_entity_poly.entity_id
_entity_poly.type
_entity_poly.pdbx_seq_one_letter_code
_entity_poly.pdbx_strand_id
1 'polypeptide(L)'
;MKFPPITLYVLAAICQAAGSSGAAMLAPFFMKEHGYSVALAGIPLVANGLGRVCSDVLSGIMATYFSVGRLLIFAVIIGLATSIVGYIFIGTMPVFMAAWIVFGLTEAMFALSLRKIGFDQSAPGRQGRVQGQMASALGIGFTLGPLLGGFIGKWLGPDGLFFLYATPQFIGMILVLSAGAHRYRRSGSDQSPNLWREGRLLLVKLPFLASCLAICQAFLFLVGVTRVAFPFLAVNLRGLSLETVGVMVSVSRLTDTFGRYVGGWLCDRIKPARVILLGVAVGIPMFLLQVHGAGFVTLLIPLAIMTMGFGFTNVGATTFALQSADRGAKELALGISRASSSVGQAIGPLACGALIQQMGYEEGFQAMALSSIVVLAAAWYGLRNSRPKKGSKFNVPSLS
;
A
#
# COMPACT_ATOMS: atom_id res chain seq x y z
N MET A 1 29.28 -15.13 -9.29
CA MET A 1 29.00 -14.67 -7.90
C MET A 1 27.65 -15.24 -7.46
N LYS A 2 27.60 -16.05 -6.38
CA LYS A 2 26.32 -16.50 -5.79
C LYS A 2 25.82 -15.40 -4.88
N PHE A 3 24.77 -14.68 -5.27
CA PHE A 3 24.13 -13.70 -4.39
C PHE A 3 23.54 -14.38 -3.15
N PRO A 4 23.60 -13.77 -1.96
CA PRO A 4 22.93 -14.28 -0.78
C PRO A 4 21.43 -14.43 -1.07
N PRO A 5 20.76 -15.49 -0.59
CA PRO A 5 19.33 -15.73 -0.87
C PRO A 5 18.43 -14.53 -0.55
N ILE A 6 18.75 -13.80 0.51
CA ILE A 6 17.99 -12.62 0.94
C ILE A 6 18.00 -11.49 -0.10
N THR A 7 19.13 -11.31 -0.82
CA THR A 7 19.23 -10.30 -1.88
C THR A 7 18.31 -10.62 -3.05
N LEU A 8 18.18 -11.91 -3.39
CA LEU A 8 17.28 -12.34 -4.46
C LEU A 8 15.81 -12.11 -4.08
N TYR A 9 15.45 -12.33 -2.81
CA TYR A 9 14.10 -12.02 -2.31
C TYR A 9 13.82 -10.51 -2.30
N VAL A 10 14.81 -9.67 -1.97
CA VAL A 10 14.69 -8.21 -2.03
C VAL A 10 14.45 -7.75 -3.47
N LEU A 11 15.22 -8.28 -4.44
CA LEU A 11 15.04 -7.96 -5.86
C LEU A 11 13.67 -8.43 -6.38
N ALA A 12 13.23 -9.64 -5.99
CA ALA A 12 11.90 -10.14 -6.34
C ALA A 12 10.78 -9.24 -5.80
N ALA A 13 10.95 -8.70 -4.57
CA ALA A 13 10.00 -7.75 -4.00
C ALA A 13 9.93 -6.43 -4.79
N ILE A 14 11.09 -5.91 -5.23
CA ILE A 14 11.15 -4.70 -6.07
C ILE A 14 10.43 -4.95 -7.40
N CYS A 15 10.74 -6.04 -8.08
CA CYS A 15 10.13 -6.39 -9.36
C CYS A 15 8.61 -6.51 -9.25
N GLN A 16 8.14 -7.28 -8.27
CA GLN A 16 6.72 -7.50 -8.08
C GLN A 16 5.96 -6.19 -7.76
N ALA A 17 6.50 -5.38 -6.85
CA ALA A 17 5.88 -4.10 -6.49
C ALA A 17 5.92 -3.09 -7.64
N ALA A 18 6.98 -3.09 -8.45
CA ALA A 18 7.08 -2.23 -9.63
C ALA A 18 6.03 -2.62 -10.70
N GLY A 19 5.91 -3.93 -10.99
CA GLY A 19 4.92 -4.41 -11.95
C GLY A 19 3.49 -4.09 -11.53
N SER A 20 3.14 -4.43 -10.31
CA SER A 20 1.77 -4.22 -9.81
C SER A 20 1.40 -2.74 -9.72
N SER A 21 2.31 -1.87 -9.27
CA SER A 21 2.01 -0.44 -9.16
C SER A 21 2.00 0.27 -10.52
N GLY A 22 2.81 -0.19 -11.48
CA GLY A 22 2.79 0.29 -12.86
C GLY A 22 1.50 -0.09 -13.59
N ALA A 23 1.08 -1.35 -13.50
CA ALA A 23 -0.20 -1.80 -14.05
C ALA A 23 -1.38 -1.06 -13.41
N ALA A 24 -1.34 -0.86 -12.08
CA ALA A 24 -2.39 -0.12 -11.36
C ALA A 24 -2.46 1.36 -11.75
N MET A 25 -1.40 1.96 -12.30
CA MET A 25 -1.43 3.31 -12.85
C MET A 25 -2.20 3.36 -14.18
N LEU A 26 -2.04 2.34 -15.03
CA LEU A 26 -2.68 2.29 -16.34
C LEU A 26 -4.14 1.82 -16.29
N ALA A 27 -4.54 1.06 -15.27
CA ALA A 27 -5.87 0.48 -15.17
C ALA A 27 -7.03 1.49 -15.31
N PRO A 28 -7.02 2.67 -14.68
CA PRO A 28 -8.06 3.67 -14.88
C PRO A 28 -8.15 4.21 -16.30
N PHE A 29 -7.02 4.38 -16.98
CA PHE A 29 -6.97 4.81 -18.38
C PHE A 29 -7.49 3.74 -19.32
N PHE A 30 -7.14 2.47 -19.06
CA PHE A 30 -7.71 1.32 -19.76
C PHE A 30 -9.24 1.30 -19.68
N MET A 31 -9.81 1.49 -18.49
CA MET A 31 -11.25 1.56 -18.29
C MET A 31 -11.88 2.71 -19.09
N LYS A 32 -11.23 3.88 -19.10
CA LYS A 32 -11.71 5.05 -19.84
C LYS A 32 -11.71 4.84 -21.34
N GLU A 33 -10.68 4.22 -21.92
CA GLU A 33 -10.62 3.88 -23.34
C GLU A 33 -11.72 2.90 -23.78
N HIS A 34 -12.14 2.02 -22.84
CA HIS A 34 -13.25 1.11 -23.05
C HIS A 34 -14.64 1.73 -22.76
N GLY A 35 -14.72 3.08 -22.68
CA GLY A 35 -15.98 3.81 -22.56
C GLY A 35 -16.55 3.92 -21.15
N TYR A 36 -15.80 3.50 -20.11
CA TYR A 36 -16.27 3.63 -18.74
C TYR A 36 -16.06 5.04 -18.18
N SER A 37 -16.96 5.48 -17.32
CA SER A 37 -16.87 6.79 -16.67
C SER A 37 -15.71 6.85 -15.68
N VAL A 38 -15.28 8.07 -15.33
CA VAL A 38 -14.20 8.29 -14.35
C VAL A 38 -14.51 7.67 -12.99
N ALA A 39 -15.79 7.68 -12.57
CA ALA A 39 -16.21 7.01 -11.34
C ALA A 39 -15.94 5.50 -11.38
N LEU A 40 -16.19 4.86 -12.52
CA LEU A 40 -16.01 3.43 -12.70
C LEU A 40 -14.56 3.05 -13.02
N ALA A 41 -13.73 4.00 -13.43
CA ALA A 41 -12.33 3.76 -13.78
C ALA A 41 -11.50 3.20 -12.60
N GLY A 42 -11.93 3.44 -11.37
CA GLY A 42 -11.32 2.90 -10.15
C GLY A 42 -11.71 1.47 -9.79
N ILE A 43 -12.74 0.88 -10.43
CA ILE A 43 -13.25 -0.46 -10.06
C ILE A 43 -12.18 -1.57 -10.09
N PRO A 44 -11.28 -1.64 -11.07
CA PRO A 44 -10.22 -2.65 -11.07
C PRO A 44 -9.35 -2.58 -9.81
N LEU A 45 -9.08 -1.37 -9.33
CA LEU A 45 -8.30 -1.17 -8.10
C LEU A 45 -9.07 -1.57 -6.84
N VAL A 46 -10.40 -1.40 -6.84
CA VAL A 46 -11.29 -1.94 -5.78
C VAL A 46 -11.26 -3.46 -5.80
N ALA A 47 -11.38 -4.08 -6.97
CA ALA A 47 -11.30 -5.52 -7.16
C ALA A 47 -9.96 -6.08 -6.63
N ASN A 48 -8.84 -5.41 -6.97
CA ASN A 48 -7.52 -5.74 -6.40
C ASN A 48 -7.52 -5.62 -4.88
N GLY A 49 -8.05 -4.54 -4.33
CA GLY A 49 -8.15 -4.33 -2.88
C GLY A 49 -8.93 -5.43 -2.17
N LEU A 50 -10.06 -5.88 -2.73
CA LEU A 50 -10.84 -7.00 -2.21
C LEU A 50 -10.04 -8.31 -2.23
N GLY A 51 -9.34 -8.59 -3.35
CA GLY A 51 -8.45 -9.73 -3.46
C GLY A 51 -7.36 -9.72 -2.36
N ARG A 52 -6.77 -8.56 -2.06
CA ARG A 52 -5.76 -8.42 -0.99
C ARG A 52 -6.34 -8.69 0.39
N VAL A 53 -7.52 -8.15 0.72
CA VAL A 53 -8.19 -8.40 2.00
C VAL A 53 -8.50 -9.89 2.18
N CYS A 54 -9.03 -10.54 1.15
CA CYS A 54 -9.25 -11.99 1.16
C CYS A 54 -7.95 -12.77 1.33
N SER A 55 -6.87 -12.34 0.68
CA SER A 55 -5.57 -13.00 0.77
C SER A 55 -4.95 -12.91 2.16
N ASP A 56 -5.09 -11.80 2.85
CA ASP A 56 -4.54 -11.63 4.20
C ASP A 56 -5.11 -12.67 5.18
N VAL A 57 -6.39 -13.05 4.99
CA VAL A 57 -7.04 -14.12 5.76
C VAL A 57 -6.64 -15.50 5.24
N LEU A 58 -6.78 -15.72 3.92
CA LEU A 58 -6.53 -17.02 3.30
C LEU A 58 -5.07 -17.45 3.42
N SER A 59 -4.11 -16.54 3.22
CA SER A 59 -2.69 -16.86 3.31
C SER A 59 -2.27 -17.22 4.75
N GLY A 60 -2.90 -16.63 5.76
CA GLY A 60 -2.74 -17.03 7.16
C GLY A 60 -3.16 -18.50 7.38
N ILE A 61 -4.34 -18.86 6.87
CA ILE A 61 -4.87 -20.24 6.93
C ILE A 61 -3.99 -21.20 6.10
N MET A 62 -3.70 -20.83 4.84
CA MET A 62 -2.88 -21.69 3.96
C MET A 62 -1.46 -21.90 4.49
N ALA A 63 -0.88 -20.92 5.19
CA ALA A 63 0.44 -21.08 5.83
C ALA A 63 0.45 -22.13 6.96
N THR A 64 -0.72 -22.57 7.47
CA THR A 64 -0.82 -23.68 8.41
C THR A 64 -0.72 -25.06 7.73
N TYR A 65 -1.13 -25.14 6.45
CA TYR A 65 -1.13 -26.41 5.69
C TYR A 65 0.03 -26.52 4.70
N PHE A 66 0.44 -25.41 4.09
CA PHE A 66 1.49 -25.39 3.07
C PHE A 66 2.76 -24.68 3.57
N SER A 67 3.91 -25.06 3.02
CA SER A 67 5.15 -24.33 3.29
C SER A 67 5.09 -22.95 2.63
N VAL A 68 5.58 -21.93 3.33
CA VAL A 68 5.57 -20.54 2.86
C VAL A 68 6.29 -20.35 1.52
N GLY A 69 7.35 -21.17 1.28
CA GLY A 69 8.05 -21.17 0.00
C GLY A 69 7.18 -21.66 -1.16
N ARG A 70 6.33 -22.69 -0.92
CA ARG A 70 5.37 -23.15 -1.94
C ARG A 70 4.28 -22.12 -2.20
N LEU A 71 3.79 -21.46 -1.16
CA LEU A 71 2.80 -20.38 -1.30
C LEU A 71 3.36 -19.22 -2.13
N LEU A 72 4.62 -18.86 -1.93
CA LEU A 72 5.31 -17.85 -2.70
C LEU A 72 5.36 -18.18 -4.20
N ILE A 73 5.79 -19.41 -4.54
CA ILE A 73 5.87 -19.89 -5.92
C ILE A 73 4.46 -19.94 -6.56
N PHE A 74 3.49 -20.47 -5.81
CA PHE A 74 2.11 -20.56 -6.27
C PHE A 74 1.51 -19.18 -6.57
N ALA A 75 1.75 -18.18 -5.72
CA ALA A 75 1.31 -16.81 -5.95
C ALA A 75 1.86 -16.24 -7.26
N VAL A 76 3.15 -16.47 -7.55
CA VAL A 76 3.77 -15.98 -8.79
C VAL A 76 3.22 -16.69 -10.02
N ILE A 77 3.07 -18.02 -9.97
CA ILE A 77 2.53 -18.81 -11.10
C ILE A 77 1.10 -18.36 -11.42
N ILE A 78 0.25 -18.23 -10.41
CA ILE A 78 -1.13 -17.76 -10.62
C ILE A 78 -1.14 -16.33 -11.16
N GLY A 79 -0.31 -15.43 -10.63
CA GLY A 79 -0.21 -14.06 -11.13
C GLY A 79 0.16 -14.00 -12.61
N LEU A 80 1.14 -14.82 -13.04
CA LEU A 80 1.53 -14.93 -14.44
C LEU A 80 0.40 -15.49 -15.32
N ALA A 81 -0.20 -16.61 -14.91
CA ALA A 81 -1.31 -17.22 -15.64
C ALA A 81 -2.48 -16.24 -15.80
N THR A 82 -2.80 -15.51 -14.74
CA THR A 82 -3.86 -14.50 -14.74
C THR A 82 -3.54 -13.34 -15.69
N SER A 83 -2.27 -12.92 -15.77
CA SER A 83 -1.85 -11.87 -16.71
C SER A 83 -2.05 -12.31 -18.18
N ILE A 84 -1.70 -13.55 -18.50
CA ILE A 84 -1.87 -14.11 -19.83
C ILE A 84 -3.36 -14.24 -20.19
N VAL A 85 -4.17 -14.80 -19.27
CA VAL A 85 -5.61 -14.93 -19.47
C VAL A 85 -6.27 -13.55 -19.60
N GLY A 86 -5.91 -12.59 -18.73
CA GLY A 86 -6.42 -11.23 -18.80
C GLY A 86 -6.09 -10.52 -20.13
N TYR A 87 -4.90 -10.77 -20.68
CA TYR A 87 -4.51 -10.24 -21.99
C TYR A 87 -5.28 -10.89 -23.14
N ILE A 88 -5.43 -12.22 -23.15
CA ILE A 88 -6.17 -12.94 -24.20
C ILE A 88 -7.65 -12.52 -24.24
N PHE A 89 -8.25 -12.29 -23.07
CA PHE A 89 -9.67 -11.91 -22.93
C PHE A 89 -9.86 -10.43 -22.61
N ILE A 90 -8.99 -9.56 -23.14
CA ILE A 90 -8.92 -8.13 -22.80
C ILE A 90 -10.25 -7.38 -23.00
N GLY A 91 -11.06 -7.77 -23.98
CA GLY A 91 -12.38 -7.17 -24.25
C GLY A 91 -13.50 -7.66 -23.33
N THR A 92 -13.24 -8.62 -22.43
CA THR A 92 -14.27 -9.25 -21.60
C THR A 92 -14.20 -8.69 -20.17
N MET A 93 -15.04 -7.72 -19.84
CA MET A 93 -15.04 -7.02 -18.56
C MET A 93 -15.12 -7.96 -17.33
N PRO A 94 -15.96 -9.00 -17.27
CA PRO A 94 -15.98 -9.92 -16.13
C PRO A 94 -14.64 -10.62 -15.92
N VAL A 95 -13.94 -11.03 -17.00
CA VAL A 95 -12.63 -11.68 -16.93
C VAL A 95 -11.57 -10.67 -16.44
N PHE A 96 -11.63 -9.44 -16.93
CA PHE A 96 -10.76 -8.36 -16.48
C PHE A 96 -10.91 -8.10 -14.98
N MET A 97 -12.15 -7.99 -14.47
CA MET A 97 -12.41 -7.80 -13.04
C MET A 97 -11.94 -8.99 -12.20
N ALA A 98 -12.20 -10.22 -12.66
CA ALA A 98 -11.70 -11.42 -11.99
C ALA A 98 -10.17 -11.46 -11.93
N ALA A 99 -9.49 -11.06 -13.01
CA ALA A 99 -8.04 -10.95 -13.04
C ALA A 99 -7.52 -9.97 -11.98
N TRP A 100 -8.17 -8.82 -11.80
CA TRP A 100 -7.77 -7.84 -10.78
C TRP A 100 -7.98 -8.34 -9.35
N ILE A 101 -9.03 -9.12 -9.07
CA ILE A 101 -9.21 -9.79 -7.77
C ILE A 101 -8.04 -10.77 -7.53
N VAL A 102 -7.73 -11.59 -8.54
CA VAL A 102 -6.64 -12.57 -8.44
C VAL A 102 -5.28 -11.88 -8.31
N PHE A 103 -5.04 -10.76 -8.99
CA PHE A 103 -3.83 -9.96 -8.80
C PHE A 103 -3.69 -9.49 -7.36
N GLY A 104 -4.76 -8.95 -6.75
CA GLY A 104 -4.74 -8.55 -5.35
C GLY A 104 -4.43 -9.71 -4.40
N LEU A 105 -5.04 -10.87 -4.65
CA LEU A 105 -4.84 -12.08 -3.87
C LEU A 105 -3.39 -12.57 -3.94
N THR A 106 -2.83 -12.65 -5.14
CA THR A 106 -1.45 -13.13 -5.36
C THR A 106 -0.40 -12.14 -4.84
N GLU A 107 -0.64 -10.83 -4.96
CA GLU A 107 0.23 -9.79 -4.42
C GLU A 107 0.36 -9.86 -2.90
N ALA A 108 -0.75 -9.96 -2.19
CA ALA A 108 -0.72 -10.03 -0.73
C ALA A 108 -0.08 -11.33 -0.25
N MET A 109 -0.40 -12.46 -0.88
CA MET A 109 0.21 -13.76 -0.60
C MET A 109 1.73 -13.72 -0.83
N PHE A 110 2.19 -13.14 -1.93
CA PHE A 110 3.61 -12.96 -2.25
C PHE A 110 4.32 -12.12 -1.19
N ALA A 111 3.79 -10.93 -0.88
CA ALA A 111 4.40 -10.00 0.06
C ALA A 111 4.49 -10.59 1.48
N LEU A 112 3.44 -11.30 1.92
CA LEU A 112 3.41 -11.95 3.23
C LEU A 112 4.41 -13.10 3.31
N SER A 113 4.46 -13.94 2.28
CA SER A 113 5.39 -15.07 2.19
C SER A 113 6.85 -14.62 2.20
N LEU A 114 7.19 -13.57 1.43
CA LEU A 114 8.52 -12.99 1.39
C LEU A 114 8.97 -12.44 2.75
N ARG A 115 8.09 -11.72 3.44
CA ARG A 115 8.38 -11.17 4.77
C ARG A 115 8.64 -12.29 5.78
N LYS A 116 7.85 -13.37 5.72
CA LYS A 116 8.03 -14.51 6.63
C LYS A 116 9.32 -15.25 6.35
N ILE A 117 9.66 -15.55 5.10
CA ILE A 117 10.94 -16.18 4.74
C ILE A 117 12.11 -15.28 5.19
N GLY A 118 12.05 -13.98 4.93
CA GLY A 118 13.08 -13.04 5.36
C GLY A 118 13.24 -13.01 6.88
N PHE A 119 12.14 -13.03 7.62
CA PHE A 119 12.17 -13.07 9.08
C PHE A 119 12.81 -14.37 9.61
N ASP A 120 12.40 -15.51 9.08
CA ASP A 120 12.85 -16.81 9.54
C ASP A 120 14.32 -17.13 9.15
N GLN A 121 14.80 -16.55 8.05
CA GLN A 121 16.21 -16.67 7.61
C GLN A 121 17.14 -15.65 8.26
N SER A 122 16.61 -14.69 9.01
CA SER A 122 17.43 -13.69 9.66
C SER A 122 18.05 -14.22 10.95
N ALA A 123 19.32 -13.87 11.20
CA ALA A 123 19.98 -14.20 12.45
C ALA A 123 19.25 -13.52 13.64
N PRO A 124 19.26 -14.16 14.84
CA PRO A 124 18.73 -13.54 16.05
C PRO A 124 19.29 -12.12 16.25
N GLY A 125 18.43 -11.15 16.50
CA GLY A 125 18.79 -9.74 16.65
C GLY A 125 18.90 -8.94 15.33
N ARG A 126 18.83 -9.57 14.15
CA ARG A 126 18.84 -8.88 12.83
C ARG A 126 17.50 -8.87 12.13
N GLN A 127 16.47 -9.41 12.75
CA GLN A 127 15.11 -9.55 12.18
C GLN A 127 14.51 -8.19 11.77
N GLY A 128 14.67 -7.16 12.60
CA GLY A 128 14.21 -5.80 12.27
C GLY A 128 14.89 -5.22 11.03
N ARG A 129 16.20 -5.43 10.88
CA ARG A 129 16.96 -4.99 9.70
C ARG A 129 16.46 -5.64 8.42
N VAL A 130 16.19 -6.94 8.45
CA VAL A 130 15.70 -7.68 7.28
C VAL A 130 14.28 -7.25 6.92
N GLN A 131 13.40 -7.04 7.92
CA GLN A 131 12.06 -6.51 7.68
C GLN A 131 12.11 -5.09 7.09
N GLY A 132 13.03 -4.24 7.57
CA GLY A 132 13.29 -2.92 6.99
C GLY A 132 13.74 -2.99 5.54
N GLN A 133 14.67 -3.90 5.20
CA GLN A 133 15.10 -4.12 3.81
C GLN A 133 13.96 -4.56 2.89
N MET A 134 13.09 -5.47 3.36
CA MET A 134 11.92 -5.91 2.60
C MET A 134 10.88 -4.78 2.41
N ALA A 135 10.66 -3.97 3.44
CA ALA A 135 9.76 -2.81 3.35
C ALA A 135 10.32 -1.75 2.38
N SER A 136 11.63 -1.48 2.43
CA SER A 136 12.31 -0.56 1.51
C SER A 136 12.27 -1.08 0.07
N ALA A 137 12.45 -2.38 -0.14
CA ALA A 137 12.34 -3.00 -1.45
C ALA A 137 10.96 -2.77 -2.09
N LEU A 138 9.89 -3.02 -1.32
CA LEU A 138 8.53 -2.73 -1.77
C LEU A 138 8.33 -1.23 -2.06
N GLY A 139 8.89 -0.34 -1.22
CA GLY A 139 8.85 1.11 -1.42
C GLY A 139 9.52 1.53 -2.74
N ILE A 140 10.71 1.00 -3.03
CA ILE A 140 11.44 1.23 -4.29
C ILE A 140 10.58 0.73 -5.47
N GLY A 141 10.02 -0.47 -5.39
CA GLY A 141 9.15 -1.00 -6.43
C GLY A 141 7.92 -0.12 -6.68
N PHE A 142 7.25 0.32 -5.61
CA PHE A 142 6.10 1.24 -5.72
C PHE A 142 6.48 2.62 -6.27
N THR A 143 7.73 3.04 -6.15
CA THR A 143 8.26 4.27 -6.76
C THR A 143 8.54 4.06 -8.24
N LEU A 144 9.18 2.95 -8.61
CA LEU A 144 9.52 2.65 -10.01
C LEU A 144 8.29 2.31 -10.87
N GLY A 145 7.27 1.70 -10.29
CA GLY A 145 6.10 1.23 -11.03
C GLY A 145 5.38 2.32 -11.82
N PRO A 146 4.94 3.43 -11.21
CA PRO A 146 4.27 4.50 -11.96
C PRO A 146 5.14 5.12 -13.05
N LEU A 147 6.47 5.20 -12.82
CA LEU A 147 7.41 5.63 -13.84
C LEU A 147 7.36 4.70 -15.05
N LEU A 148 7.51 3.39 -14.82
CA LEU A 148 7.39 2.38 -15.89
C LEU A 148 6.00 2.40 -16.52
N GLY A 149 4.94 2.59 -15.72
CA GLY A 149 3.57 2.72 -16.20
C GLY A 149 3.39 3.89 -17.18
N GLY A 150 3.95 5.06 -16.83
CA GLY A 150 3.91 6.24 -17.70
C GLY A 150 4.62 6.00 -19.03
N PHE A 151 5.83 5.45 -19.01
CA PHE A 151 6.59 5.17 -20.24
C PHE A 151 5.93 4.08 -21.10
N ILE A 152 5.51 2.98 -20.52
CA ILE A 152 4.86 1.89 -21.24
C ILE A 152 3.50 2.32 -21.77
N GLY A 153 2.75 3.08 -20.99
CA GLY A 153 1.48 3.66 -21.42
C GLY A 153 1.60 4.60 -22.62
N LYS A 154 2.73 5.30 -22.77
CA LYS A 154 3.02 6.09 -23.95
C LYS A 154 3.22 5.23 -25.21
N TRP A 155 3.91 4.10 -25.09
CA TRP A 155 4.33 3.29 -26.23
C TRP A 155 3.33 2.21 -26.63
N LEU A 156 2.69 1.58 -25.64
CA LEU A 156 1.75 0.47 -25.83
C LEU A 156 0.31 0.84 -25.50
N GLY A 157 0.05 2.11 -25.14
CA GLY A 157 -1.25 2.48 -24.60
C GLY A 157 -1.57 1.86 -23.23
N PRO A 158 -2.79 2.01 -22.73
CA PRO A 158 -3.22 1.42 -21.46
C PRO A 158 -3.20 -0.11 -21.42
N ASP A 159 -3.28 -0.79 -22.58
CA ASP A 159 -3.18 -2.25 -22.69
C ASP A 159 -1.83 -2.80 -22.21
N GLY A 160 -0.80 -1.93 -22.20
CA GLY A 160 0.50 -2.23 -21.63
C GLY A 160 0.48 -2.64 -20.14
N LEU A 161 -0.65 -2.49 -19.46
CA LEU A 161 -0.81 -2.90 -18.06
C LEU A 161 -0.55 -4.41 -17.85
N PHE A 162 -0.95 -5.26 -18.78
CA PHE A 162 -0.73 -6.71 -18.67
C PHE A 162 0.75 -7.06 -18.83
N PHE A 163 1.44 -6.38 -19.74
CA PHE A 163 2.89 -6.52 -19.91
C PHE A 163 3.64 -6.06 -18.66
N LEU A 164 3.23 -4.93 -18.07
CA LEU A 164 3.78 -4.42 -16.82
C LEU A 164 3.57 -5.36 -15.65
N TYR A 165 2.46 -6.07 -15.62
CA TYR A 165 2.20 -7.04 -14.55
C TYR A 165 2.98 -8.34 -14.79
N ALA A 166 2.94 -8.89 -16.01
CA ALA A 166 3.52 -10.19 -16.35
C ALA A 166 5.06 -10.21 -16.27
N THR A 167 5.74 -9.21 -16.87
CA THR A 167 7.19 -9.23 -17.00
C THR A 167 7.92 -9.21 -15.65
N PRO A 168 7.61 -8.32 -14.70
CA PRO A 168 8.23 -8.35 -13.39
C PRO A 168 7.87 -9.59 -12.57
N GLN A 169 6.66 -10.15 -12.75
CA GLN A 169 6.29 -11.43 -12.12
C GLN A 169 7.17 -12.58 -12.64
N PHE A 170 7.41 -12.65 -13.93
CA PHE A 170 8.30 -13.65 -14.53
C PHE A 170 9.73 -13.53 -13.99
N ILE A 171 10.28 -12.32 -13.94
CA ILE A 171 11.59 -12.04 -13.35
C ILE A 171 11.59 -12.45 -11.86
N GLY A 172 10.55 -12.06 -11.13
CA GLY A 172 10.35 -12.41 -9.72
C GLY A 172 10.33 -13.93 -9.50
N MET A 173 9.71 -14.70 -10.40
CA MET A 173 9.70 -16.16 -10.35
C MET A 173 11.11 -16.74 -10.46
N ILE A 174 11.89 -16.28 -11.44
CA ILE A 174 13.28 -16.72 -11.62
C ILE A 174 14.10 -16.45 -10.35
N LEU A 175 13.97 -15.23 -9.78
CA LEU A 175 14.69 -14.84 -8.57
C LEU A 175 14.30 -15.69 -7.36
N VAL A 176 13.01 -15.93 -7.15
CA VAL A 176 12.47 -16.75 -6.04
C VAL A 176 12.91 -18.21 -6.14
N LEU A 177 12.87 -18.78 -7.35
CA LEU A 177 13.34 -20.15 -7.59
C LEU A 177 14.86 -20.27 -7.38
N SER A 178 15.63 -19.30 -7.89
CA SER A 178 17.08 -19.23 -7.70
C SER A 178 17.48 -19.06 -6.23
N ALA A 179 16.65 -18.37 -5.43
CA ALA A 179 16.84 -18.23 -4.00
C ALA A 179 16.52 -19.51 -3.20
N GLY A 180 15.99 -20.55 -3.85
CA GLY A 180 15.70 -21.84 -3.23
C GLY A 180 14.43 -21.84 -2.39
N ALA A 181 13.45 -21.01 -2.69
CA ALA A 181 12.18 -20.93 -1.96
C ALA A 181 11.45 -22.28 -1.86
N HIS A 182 11.60 -23.16 -2.88
CA HIS A 182 11.03 -24.51 -2.90
C HIS A 182 11.54 -25.41 -1.77
N ARG A 183 12.75 -25.13 -1.24
CA ARG A 183 13.39 -25.88 -0.14
C ARG A 183 13.00 -25.39 1.25
N TYR A 184 12.29 -24.27 1.32
CA TYR A 184 11.91 -23.65 2.59
C TYR A 184 10.85 -24.51 3.29
N ARG A 185 11.26 -25.12 4.43
CA ARG A 185 10.37 -25.92 5.29
C ARG A 185 9.65 -25.05 6.31
N ARG A 186 8.54 -25.54 6.81
CA ARG A 186 7.69 -24.89 7.83
C ARG A 186 8.48 -24.71 9.14
N SER A 187 8.52 -23.49 9.64
CA SER A 187 8.88 -23.21 11.04
C SER A 187 7.63 -23.41 11.91
N GLY A 188 7.75 -24.13 13.03
CA GLY A 188 6.62 -24.46 13.90
C GLY A 188 5.88 -23.20 14.39
N SER A 189 4.56 -23.26 14.45
CA SER A 189 3.74 -22.22 15.02
C SER A 189 3.56 -22.46 16.52
N ASP A 190 4.03 -21.56 17.37
CA ASP A 190 3.64 -21.50 18.77
C ASP A 190 2.15 -21.16 18.91
N GLN A 191 1.56 -21.66 19.99
CA GLN A 191 0.13 -21.56 20.30
C GLN A 191 -0.39 -20.13 20.24
N SER A 192 -1.49 -19.92 19.52
CA SER A 192 -2.15 -18.62 19.44
C SER A 192 -2.91 -18.32 20.74
N PRO A 193 -2.74 -17.12 21.34
CA PRO A 193 -3.61 -16.64 22.40
C PRO A 193 -5.06 -16.51 21.87
N ASN A 194 -6.03 -16.38 22.78
CA ASN A 194 -7.45 -16.26 22.41
C ASN A 194 -7.71 -14.95 21.65
N LEU A 195 -7.40 -14.97 20.34
CA LEU A 195 -7.38 -13.81 19.44
C LEU A 195 -8.72 -13.07 19.39
N TRP A 196 -9.84 -13.78 19.55
CA TRP A 196 -11.17 -13.18 19.54
C TRP A 196 -11.43 -12.26 20.74
N ARG A 197 -11.00 -12.66 21.93
CA ARG A 197 -11.15 -11.86 23.15
C ARG A 197 -10.28 -10.58 23.07
N GLU A 198 -9.04 -10.75 22.67
CA GLU A 198 -8.08 -9.65 22.52
C GLU A 198 -8.51 -8.66 21.45
N GLY A 199 -9.03 -9.17 20.29
CA GLY A 199 -9.55 -8.34 19.22
C GLY A 199 -10.73 -7.48 19.65
N ARG A 200 -11.71 -8.05 20.36
CA ARG A 200 -12.84 -7.30 20.92
C ARG A 200 -12.38 -6.20 21.88
N LEU A 201 -11.41 -6.49 22.74
CA LEU A 201 -10.88 -5.50 23.68
C LEU A 201 -10.19 -4.33 22.99
N LEU A 202 -9.51 -4.56 21.86
CA LEU A 202 -8.90 -3.52 21.04
C LEU A 202 -9.95 -2.66 20.33
N LEU A 203 -10.97 -3.31 19.75
CA LEU A 203 -12.03 -2.63 19.00
C LEU A 203 -12.97 -1.77 19.88
N VAL A 204 -12.98 -1.95 21.20
CA VAL A 204 -13.71 -1.08 22.13
C VAL A 204 -12.90 0.16 22.52
N LYS A 205 -11.56 0.16 22.31
CA LYS A 205 -10.71 1.31 22.69
C LYS A 205 -10.83 2.44 21.67
N LEU A 206 -11.51 3.52 22.02
CA LEU A 206 -11.69 4.70 21.18
C LEU A 206 -10.38 5.24 20.57
N PRO A 207 -9.23 5.35 21.30
CA PRO A 207 -7.99 5.80 20.71
C PRO A 207 -7.47 4.87 19.61
N PHE A 208 -7.68 3.56 19.74
CA PHE A 208 -7.28 2.58 18.74
C PHE A 208 -8.14 2.70 17.47
N LEU A 209 -9.47 2.82 17.64
CA LEU A 209 -10.38 3.04 16.50
C LEU A 209 -10.09 4.36 15.78
N ALA A 210 -9.79 5.44 16.50
CA ALA A 210 -9.41 6.73 15.92
C ALA A 210 -8.12 6.62 15.09
N SER A 211 -7.15 5.84 15.54
CA SER A 211 -5.93 5.54 14.76
C SER A 211 -6.24 4.70 13.52
N CYS A 212 -7.15 3.72 13.62
CA CYS A 212 -7.61 2.92 12.49
C CYS A 212 -8.38 3.76 11.45
N LEU A 213 -9.19 4.70 11.89
CA LEU A 213 -9.88 5.65 11.01
C LEU A 213 -8.89 6.54 10.26
N ALA A 214 -7.91 7.10 10.95
CA ALA A 214 -6.90 7.97 10.34
C ALA A 214 -6.05 7.23 9.30
N ILE A 215 -5.62 5.99 9.55
CA ILE A 215 -4.86 5.21 8.59
C ILE A 215 -5.74 4.75 7.41
N CYS A 216 -7.00 4.40 7.65
CA CYS A 216 -7.96 4.07 6.60
C CYS A 216 -8.11 5.26 5.63
N GLN A 217 -8.36 6.46 6.14
CA GLN A 217 -8.47 7.67 5.34
C GLN A 217 -7.16 8.01 4.61
N ALA A 218 -6.01 7.91 5.28
CA ALA A 218 -4.72 8.17 4.64
C ALA A 218 -4.50 7.28 3.42
N PHE A 219 -4.83 5.99 3.52
CA PHE A 219 -4.70 5.06 2.40
C PHE A 219 -5.81 5.21 1.35
N LEU A 220 -7.01 5.63 1.75
CA LEU A 220 -8.09 5.97 0.82
C LEU A 220 -7.62 7.07 -0.13
N PHE A 221 -7.05 8.15 0.39
CA PHE A 221 -6.55 9.23 -0.45
C PHE A 221 -5.21 8.94 -1.10
N LEU A 222 -4.29 8.22 -0.41
CA LEU A 222 -3.04 7.83 -1.03
C LEU A 222 -3.28 7.06 -2.34
N VAL A 223 -4.21 6.12 -2.35
CA VAL A 223 -4.49 5.30 -3.53
C VAL A 223 -5.49 5.99 -4.46
N GLY A 224 -6.59 6.55 -3.93
CA GLY A 224 -7.62 7.22 -4.72
C GLY A 224 -7.08 8.44 -5.46
N VAL A 225 -6.30 9.28 -4.78
CA VAL A 225 -5.72 10.47 -5.42
C VAL A 225 -4.61 10.09 -6.38
N THR A 226 -3.61 9.33 -5.95
CA THR A 226 -2.43 9.08 -6.80
C THR A 226 -2.69 8.16 -7.99
N ARG A 227 -3.77 7.37 -7.97
CA ARG A 227 -4.09 6.43 -9.07
C ARG A 227 -5.30 6.85 -9.91
N VAL A 228 -6.18 7.72 -9.39
CA VAL A 228 -7.40 8.14 -10.11
C VAL A 228 -7.50 9.66 -10.18
N ALA A 229 -7.71 10.34 -9.05
CA ALA A 229 -8.06 11.75 -9.05
C ALA A 229 -6.96 12.63 -9.68
N PHE A 230 -5.72 12.48 -9.24
CA PHE A 230 -4.59 13.27 -9.73
C PHE A 230 -4.22 12.95 -11.19
N PRO A 231 -4.07 11.67 -11.61
CA PRO A 231 -3.80 11.37 -13.01
C PRO A 231 -4.84 11.93 -13.97
N PHE A 232 -6.12 11.82 -13.65
CA PHE A 232 -7.16 12.39 -14.49
C PHE A 232 -7.19 13.94 -14.46
N LEU A 233 -6.94 14.58 -13.32
CA LEU A 233 -6.75 16.02 -13.25
C LEU A 233 -5.59 16.46 -14.16
N ALA A 234 -4.44 15.80 -14.04
CA ALA A 234 -3.23 16.14 -14.77
C ALA A 234 -3.36 15.93 -16.28
N VAL A 235 -3.95 14.81 -16.72
CA VAL A 235 -4.13 14.50 -18.13
C VAL A 235 -5.31 15.25 -18.75
N ASN A 236 -6.50 15.16 -18.16
CA ASN A 236 -7.72 15.67 -18.78
C ASN A 236 -7.89 17.18 -18.63
N LEU A 237 -7.52 17.75 -17.47
CA LEU A 237 -7.71 19.19 -17.21
C LEU A 237 -6.47 20.01 -17.55
N ARG A 238 -5.27 19.44 -17.37
CA ARG A 238 -4.00 20.17 -17.58
C ARG A 238 -3.25 19.74 -18.85
N GLY A 239 -3.72 18.73 -19.57
CA GLY A 239 -3.12 18.28 -20.84
C GLY A 239 -1.72 17.67 -20.69
N LEU A 240 -1.33 17.21 -19.49
CA LEU A 240 -0.02 16.61 -19.27
C LEU A 240 0.04 15.19 -19.85
N SER A 241 1.22 14.81 -20.35
CA SER A 241 1.45 13.45 -20.85
C SER A 241 1.44 12.41 -19.73
N LEU A 242 1.09 11.17 -20.05
CA LEU A 242 1.14 10.04 -19.13
C LEU A 242 2.53 9.83 -18.52
N GLU A 243 3.59 10.10 -19.28
CA GLU A 243 4.97 10.04 -18.78
C GLU A 243 5.18 11.06 -17.66
N THR A 244 4.78 12.30 -17.90
CA THR A 244 4.90 13.39 -16.91
C THR A 244 4.14 13.03 -15.63
N VAL A 245 2.93 12.51 -15.77
CA VAL A 245 2.13 12.04 -14.63
C VAL A 245 2.80 10.88 -13.92
N GLY A 246 3.38 9.93 -14.67
CA GLY A 246 4.14 8.81 -14.11
C GLY A 246 5.33 9.26 -13.27
N VAL A 247 6.11 10.25 -13.77
CA VAL A 247 7.20 10.88 -13.01
C VAL A 247 6.68 11.53 -11.73
N MET A 248 5.60 12.33 -11.82
CA MET A 248 5.04 13.02 -10.65
C MET A 248 4.56 12.04 -9.58
N VAL A 249 3.84 10.99 -9.97
CA VAL A 249 3.38 9.95 -9.05
C VAL A 249 4.56 9.18 -8.45
N SER A 250 5.61 8.91 -9.22
CA SER A 250 6.83 8.26 -8.74
C SER A 250 7.54 9.09 -7.67
N VAL A 251 7.72 10.40 -7.91
CA VAL A 251 8.29 11.32 -6.92
C VAL A 251 7.42 11.37 -5.67
N SER A 252 6.09 11.39 -5.82
CA SER A 252 5.18 11.37 -4.67
C SER A 252 5.29 10.07 -3.85
N ARG A 253 5.57 8.93 -4.48
CA ARG A 253 5.82 7.67 -3.76
C ARG A 253 7.15 7.68 -3.03
N LEU A 254 8.16 8.32 -3.59
CA LEU A 254 9.43 8.52 -2.92
C LEU A 254 9.26 9.40 -1.66
N THR A 255 8.48 10.47 -1.76
CA THR A 255 8.18 11.34 -0.61
C THR A 255 7.31 10.66 0.45
N ASP A 256 6.36 9.77 0.09
CA ASP A 256 5.67 8.88 1.05
C ASP A 256 6.68 8.01 1.82
N THR A 257 7.63 7.40 1.10
CA THR A 257 8.68 6.56 1.71
C THR A 257 9.56 7.38 2.66
N PHE A 258 9.99 8.57 2.25
CA PHE A 258 10.73 9.51 3.09
C PHE A 258 9.90 9.96 4.30
N GLY A 259 8.61 10.22 4.11
CA GLY A 259 7.66 10.53 5.17
C GLY A 259 7.58 9.44 6.23
N ARG A 260 7.59 8.16 5.82
CA ARG A 260 7.63 7.04 6.77
C ARG A 260 8.91 7.02 7.60
N TYR A 261 10.05 7.32 6.98
CA TYR A 261 11.33 7.41 7.69
C TYR A 261 11.32 8.55 8.72
N VAL A 262 10.95 9.76 8.29
CA VAL A 262 10.84 10.94 9.18
C VAL A 262 9.76 10.73 10.23
N GLY A 263 8.62 10.14 9.87
CA GLY A 263 7.54 9.78 10.78
C GLY A 263 7.98 8.82 11.88
N GLY A 264 8.84 7.84 11.55
CA GLY A 264 9.46 6.94 12.53
C GLY A 264 10.31 7.71 13.54
N TRP A 265 11.20 8.56 13.03
CA TRP A 265 12.04 9.43 13.89
C TRP A 265 11.19 10.39 14.75
N LEU A 266 10.10 10.93 14.23
CA LEU A 266 9.15 11.74 15.01
C LEU A 266 8.46 10.91 16.10
N CYS A 267 8.05 9.66 15.84
CA CYS A 267 7.45 8.78 16.83
C CYS A 267 8.36 8.47 18.02
N ASP A 268 9.69 8.53 17.84
CA ASP A 268 10.67 8.37 18.91
C ASP A 268 10.79 9.63 19.80
N ARG A 269 10.48 10.81 19.24
CA ARG A 269 10.59 12.10 19.94
C ARG A 269 9.28 12.64 20.50
N ILE A 270 8.20 12.40 19.79
CA ILE A 270 6.84 12.85 20.19
C ILE A 270 5.89 11.64 20.21
N LYS A 271 4.73 11.81 20.87
CA LYS A 271 3.73 10.74 20.94
C LYS A 271 3.25 10.33 19.53
N PRO A 272 3.15 9.02 19.19
CA PRO A 272 2.67 8.56 17.88
C PRO A 272 1.30 9.16 17.50
N ALA A 273 0.41 9.39 18.49
CA ALA A 273 -0.86 10.08 18.27
C ALA A 273 -0.70 11.47 17.64
N ARG A 274 0.33 12.24 18.02
CA ARG A 274 0.61 13.57 17.42
C ARG A 274 1.16 13.43 16.02
N VAL A 275 1.94 12.39 15.73
CA VAL A 275 2.45 12.12 14.38
C VAL A 275 1.31 11.78 13.42
N ILE A 276 0.29 11.01 13.87
CA ILE A 276 -0.94 10.73 13.11
C ILE A 276 -1.63 12.05 12.76
N LEU A 277 -1.90 12.90 13.78
CA LEU A 277 -2.60 14.17 13.58
C LEU A 277 -1.84 15.11 12.65
N LEU A 278 -0.52 15.20 12.79
CA LEU A 278 0.34 15.98 11.90
C LEU A 278 0.24 15.51 10.46
N GLY A 279 0.27 14.19 10.25
CA GLY A 279 0.17 13.60 8.92
C GLY A 279 -1.14 13.91 8.22
N VAL A 280 -2.27 13.81 8.93
CA VAL A 280 -3.59 14.17 8.39
C VAL A 280 -3.67 15.69 8.14
N ALA A 281 -3.20 16.52 9.08
CA ALA A 281 -3.27 17.98 8.98
C ALA A 281 -2.49 18.53 7.79
N VAL A 282 -1.30 17.97 7.51
CA VAL A 282 -0.45 18.37 6.37
C VAL A 282 -1.16 18.13 5.02
N GLY A 283 -1.97 17.07 4.91
CA GLY A 283 -2.70 16.75 3.68
C GLY A 283 -3.78 17.78 3.30
N ILE A 284 -4.43 18.40 4.29
CA ILE A 284 -5.61 19.27 4.06
C ILE A 284 -5.32 20.43 3.11
N PRO A 285 -4.34 21.32 3.38
CA PRO A 285 -4.07 22.45 2.47
C PRO A 285 -3.55 21.96 1.11
N MET A 286 -2.93 20.79 1.05
CA MET A 286 -2.39 20.23 -0.20
C MET A 286 -3.49 19.81 -1.17
N PHE A 287 -4.65 19.35 -0.70
CA PHE A 287 -5.80 19.11 -1.56
C PHE A 287 -6.28 20.39 -2.25
N LEU A 288 -6.34 21.49 -1.52
CA LEU A 288 -6.76 22.78 -2.08
C LEU A 288 -5.74 23.33 -3.09
N LEU A 289 -4.45 23.25 -2.77
CA LEU A 289 -3.38 23.70 -3.66
C LEU A 289 -3.27 22.84 -4.94
N GLN A 290 -3.66 21.58 -4.88
CA GLN A 290 -3.60 20.65 -6.02
C GLN A 290 -4.45 21.14 -7.21
N VAL A 291 -5.60 21.73 -6.92
CA VAL A 291 -6.54 22.19 -7.96
C VAL A 291 -6.05 23.44 -8.67
N HIS A 292 -5.40 24.33 -7.95
CA HIS A 292 -4.90 25.59 -8.51
C HIS A 292 -3.58 25.45 -9.28
N GLY A 293 -2.92 24.29 -9.17
CA GLY A 293 -1.69 24.02 -9.91
C GLY A 293 -1.95 23.92 -11.42
N ALA A 294 -1.16 24.64 -12.24
CA ALA A 294 -1.26 24.60 -13.69
C ALA A 294 -0.07 23.92 -14.37
N GLY A 295 1.08 23.89 -13.74
CA GLY A 295 2.32 23.36 -14.29
C GLY A 295 2.89 22.20 -13.49
N PHE A 296 3.98 21.60 -14.02
CA PHE A 296 4.65 20.45 -13.41
C PHE A 296 4.96 20.67 -11.93
N VAL A 297 5.65 21.76 -11.60
CA VAL A 297 6.13 22.03 -10.22
C VAL A 297 4.96 22.34 -9.27
N THR A 298 4.00 23.13 -9.74
CA THR A 298 2.84 23.56 -8.93
C THR A 298 1.87 22.42 -8.62
N LEU A 299 1.86 21.37 -9.42
CA LEU A 299 1.11 20.13 -9.17
C LEU A 299 1.94 19.12 -8.36
N LEU A 300 3.25 19.04 -8.61
CA LEU A 300 4.13 18.07 -7.94
C LEU A 300 4.32 18.38 -6.46
N ILE A 301 4.54 19.64 -6.10
CA ILE A 301 4.82 20.03 -4.71
C ILE A 301 3.68 19.67 -3.76
N PRO A 302 2.40 20.04 -4.03
CA PRO A 302 1.30 19.64 -3.17
C PRO A 302 1.13 18.11 -3.11
N LEU A 303 1.29 17.39 -4.24
CA LEU A 303 1.20 15.95 -4.28
C LEU A 303 2.28 15.30 -3.41
N ALA A 304 3.52 15.76 -3.50
CA ALA A 304 4.65 15.25 -2.75
C ALA A 304 4.51 15.49 -1.23
N ILE A 305 4.10 16.68 -0.83
CA ILE A 305 3.89 17.04 0.58
C ILE A 305 2.71 16.24 1.17
N MET A 306 1.62 16.11 0.42
CA MET A 306 0.46 15.33 0.82
C MET A 306 0.84 13.86 1.08
N THR A 307 1.57 13.23 0.15
CA THR A 307 1.97 11.83 0.30
C THR A 307 3.00 11.63 1.42
N MET A 308 3.85 12.62 1.70
CA MET A 308 4.71 12.62 2.89
C MET A 308 3.87 12.61 4.18
N GLY A 309 2.78 13.39 4.25
CA GLY A 309 1.83 13.37 5.36
C GLY A 309 1.17 12.00 5.56
N PHE A 310 0.83 11.31 4.46
CA PHE A 310 0.32 9.94 4.54
C PHE A 310 1.37 8.97 5.11
N GLY A 311 2.65 9.16 4.79
CA GLY A 311 3.76 8.43 5.39
C GLY A 311 3.82 8.61 6.91
N PHE A 312 3.65 9.83 7.41
CA PHE A 312 3.56 10.13 8.86
C PHE A 312 2.40 9.38 9.51
N THR A 313 1.20 9.48 8.93
CA THR A 313 0.00 8.83 9.44
C THR A 313 0.18 7.31 9.50
N ASN A 314 0.77 6.71 8.47
CA ASN A 314 1.01 5.26 8.39
C ASN A 314 1.91 4.77 9.53
N VAL A 315 3.08 5.40 9.71
CA VAL A 315 4.02 4.98 10.77
C VAL A 315 3.48 5.32 12.15
N GLY A 316 2.86 6.49 12.31
CA GLY A 316 2.21 6.89 13.55
C GLY A 316 1.15 5.89 14.00
N ALA A 317 0.25 5.49 13.10
CA ALA A 317 -0.83 4.55 13.39
C ALA A 317 -0.30 3.13 13.68
N THR A 318 0.70 2.66 12.92
CA THR A 318 1.35 1.36 13.14
C THR A 318 2.03 1.32 14.52
N THR A 319 2.79 2.36 14.87
CA THR A 319 3.46 2.48 16.16
C THR A 319 2.45 2.57 17.31
N PHE A 320 1.38 3.35 17.10
CA PHE A 320 0.30 3.49 18.09
C PHE A 320 -0.44 2.16 18.33
N ALA A 321 -0.72 1.40 17.26
CA ALA A 321 -1.34 0.09 17.35
C ALA A 321 -0.50 -0.88 18.20
N LEU A 322 0.82 -0.93 17.97
CA LEU A 322 1.75 -1.77 18.74
C LEU A 322 1.85 -1.34 20.22
N GLN A 323 1.71 -0.05 20.52
CA GLN A 323 1.72 0.48 21.90
C GLN A 323 0.39 0.27 22.64
N SER A 324 -0.72 0.20 21.89
CA SER A 324 -2.08 0.02 22.46
C SER A 324 -2.40 -1.41 22.86
N ALA A 325 -1.64 -2.38 22.35
CA ALA A 325 -1.84 -3.80 22.57
C ALA A 325 -0.95 -4.35 23.69
N ASP A 326 -1.44 -5.35 24.42
CA ASP A 326 -0.65 -6.14 25.34
C ASP A 326 0.34 -7.06 24.59
N ARG A 327 1.33 -7.59 25.33
CA ARG A 327 2.47 -8.32 24.68
C ARG A 327 2.03 -9.45 23.75
N GLY A 328 0.94 -10.17 24.08
CA GLY A 328 0.41 -11.27 23.27
C GLY A 328 -0.52 -10.84 22.12
N ALA A 329 -0.97 -9.57 22.09
CA ALA A 329 -1.94 -9.07 21.11
C ALA A 329 -1.35 -8.05 20.11
N LYS A 330 -0.04 -7.82 20.13
CA LYS A 330 0.61 -6.84 19.24
C LYS A 330 0.44 -7.18 17.75
N GLU A 331 0.56 -8.45 17.41
CA GLU A 331 0.40 -8.91 16.03
C GLU A 331 -1.04 -8.71 15.55
N LEU A 332 -2.01 -8.99 16.42
CA LEU A 332 -3.41 -8.75 16.13
C LEU A 332 -3.73 -7.27 15.95
N ALA A 333 -3.22 -6.40 16.81
CA ALA A 333 -3.40 -4.96 16.70
C ALA A 333 -2.80 -4.40 15.40
N LEU A 334 -1.63 -4.90 15.03
CA LEU A 334 -1.00 -4.58 13.74
C LEU A 334 -1.84 -5.09 12.56
N GLY A 335 -2.40 -6.30 12.67
CA GLY A 335 -3.30 -6.89 11.69
C GLY A 335 -4.54 -6.05 11.47
N ILE A 336 -5.23 -5.62 12.54
CA ILE A 336 -6.42 -4.76 12.45
C ILE A 336 -6.06 -3.40 11.83
N SER A 337 -4.96 -2.78 12.25
CA SER A 337 -4.49 -1.52 11.67
C SER A 337 -4.20 -1.65 10.16
N ARG A 338 -3.59 -2.77 9.73
CA ARG A 338 -3.36 -3.07 8.32
C ARG A 338 -4.66 -3.32 7.55
N ALA A 339 -5.60 -4.06 8.13
CA ALA A 339 -6.91 -4.27 7.53
C ALA A 339 -7.62 -2.93 7.29
N SER A 340 -7.54 -1.99 8.25
CA SER A 340 -8.08 -0.64 8.07
C SER A 340 -7.42 0.11 6.89
N SER A 341 -6.10 -0.02 6.71
CA SER A 341 -5.43 0.56 5.55
C SER A 341 -5.84 -0.11 4.23
N SER A 342 -6.06 -1.42 4.23
CA SER A 342 -6.49 -2.18 3.06
C SER A 342 -7.91 -1.82 2.62
N VAL A 343 -8.81 -1.58 3.58
CA VAL A 343 -10.16 -1.05 3.32
C VAL A 343 -10.07 0.33 2.65
N GLY A 344 -9.24 1.23 3.18
CA GLY A 344 -9.01 2.53 2.56
C GLY A 344 -8.49 2.41 1.13
N GLN A 345 -7.51 1.53 0.90
CA GLN A 345 -6.97 1.28 -0.43
C GLN A 345 -8.01 0.75 -1.43
N ALA A 346 -8.89 -0.14 -0.96
CA ALA A 346 -9.94 -0.72 -1.80
C ALA A 346 -11.00 0.32 -2.19
N ILE A 347 -11.47 1.13 -1.25
CA ILE A 347 -12.55 2.10 -1.46
C ILE A 347 -12.05 3.37 -2.16
N GLY A 348 -10.81 3.79 -1.90
CA GLY A 348 -10.26 5.07 -2.32
C GLY A 348 -10.43 5.41 -3.80
N PRO A 349 -10.05 4.52 -4.74
CA PRO A 349 -10.17 4.78 -6.16
C PRO A 349 -11.60 5.09 -6.61
N LEU A 350 -12.57 4.32 -6.11
CA LEU A 350 -13.99 4.52 -6.43
C LEU A 350 -14.53 5.81 -5.79
N ALA A 351 -14.22 6.04 -4.52
CA ALA A 351 -14.69 7.23 -3.81
C ALA A 351 -14.13 8.52 -4.45
N CYS A 352 -12.83 8.57 -4.73
CA CYS A 352 -12.23 9.73 -5.37
C CYS A 352 -12.71 9.92 -6.83
N GLY A 353 -12.87 8.83 -7.57
CA GLY A 353 -13.43 8.88 -8.92
C GLY A 353 -14.87 9.39 -8.95
N ALA A 354 -15.72 8.93 -8.04
CA ALA A 354 -17.09 9.36 -7.90
C ALA A 354 -17.20 10.85 -7.51
N LEU A 355 -16.38 11.31 -6.55
CA LEU A 355 -16.36 12.72 -6.15
C LEU A 355 -16.03 13.62 -7.35
N ILE A 356 -15.00 13.28 -8.12
CA ILE A 356 -14.61 14.06 -9.29
C ILE A 356 -15.68 14.02 -10.38
N GLN A 357 -16.31 12.88 -10.60
CA GLN A 357 -17.34 12.78 -11.63
C GLN A 357 -18.60 13.55 -11.29
N GLN A 358 -19.01 13.57 -10.01
CA GLN A 358 -20.25 14.22 -9.58
C GLN A 358 -20.09 15.73 -9.35
N MET A 359 -18.95 16.14 -8.82
CA MET A 359 -18.71 17.51 -8.35
C MET A 359 -17.71 18.27 -9.22
N GLY A 360 -17.00 17.58 -10.12
CA GLY A 360 -15.87 18.17 -10.82
C GLY A 360 -14.56 18.09 -10.03
N TYR A 361 -13.46 18.57 -10.65
CA TYR A 361 -12.13 18.44 -10.01
C TYR A 361 -11.99 19.38 -8.81
N GLU A 362 -12.42 20.62 -8.92
CA GLU A 362 -12.25 21.62 -7.87
C GLU A 362 -13.02 21.27 -6.61
N GLU A 363 -14.32 21.12 -6.73
CA GLU A 363 -15.20 20.77 -5.62
C GLU A 363 -14.90 19.35 -5.06
N GLY A 364 -14.50 18.41 -5.93
CA GLY A 364 -14.09 17.07 -5.51
C GLY A 364 -12.87 17.10 -4.58
N PHE A 365 -11.83 17.88 -4.91
CA PHE A 365 -10.67 18.04 -4.03
C PHE A 365 -10.99 18.85 -2.76
N GLN A 366 -11.90 19.83 -2.84
CA GLN A 366 -12.41 20.54 -1.65
C GLN A 366 -13.17 19.58 -0.72
N ALA A 367 -13.99 18.67 -1.27
CA ALA A 367 -14.69 17.65 -0.50
C ALA A 367 -13.71 16.68 0.19
N MET A 368 -12.61 16.32 -0.49
CA MET A 368 -11.53 15.52 0.12
C MET A 368 -10.85 16.27 1.28
N ALA A 369 -10.62 17.58 1.13
CA ALA A 369 -10.07 18.42 2.20
C ALA A 369 -11.03 18.50 3.39
N LEU A 370 -12.33 18.73 3.16
CA LEU A 370 -13.35 18.77 4.21
C LEU A 370 -13.48 17.45 4.96
N SER A 371 -13.50 16.33 4.23
CA SER A 371 -13.52 15.00 4.86
C SER A 371 -12.27 14.77 5.72
N SER A 372 -11.11 15.28 5.31
CA SER A 372 -9.88 15.21 6.10
C SER A 372 -9.94 16.05 7.38
N ILE A 373 -10.62 17.20 7.36
CA ILE A 373 -10.87 18.00 8.57
C ILE A 373 -11.75 17.23 9.55
N VAL A 374 -12.82 16.57 9.06
CA VAL A 374 -13.69 15.73 9.91
C VAL A 374 -12.92 14.59 10.56
N VAL A 375 -12.09 13.89 9.78
CA VAL A 375 -11.27 12.79 10.31
C VAL A 375 -10.19 13.31 11.27
N LEU A 376 -9.59 14.49 10.98
CA LEU A 376 -8.64 15.12 11.90
C LEU A 376 -9.29 15.44 13.24
N ALA A 377 -10.50 16.01 13.25
CA ALA A 377 -11.25 16.29 14.47
C ALA A 377 -11.62 15.01 15.23
N ALA A 378 -12.13 13.98 14.55
CA ALA A 378 -12.45 12.68 15.15
C ALA A 378 -11.20 11.99 15.71
N ALA A 379 -10.09 12.00 14.98
CA ALA A 379 -8.82 11.46 15.43
C ALA A 379 -8.26 12.23 16.63
N TRP A 380 -8.32 13.56 16.60
CA TRP A 380 -7.91 14.39 17.72
C TRP A 380 -8.73 14.08 18.98
N TYR A 381 -10.07 14.01 18.84
CA TYR A 381 -10.95 13.67 19.96
C TYR A 381 -10.63 12.29 20.55
N GLY A 382 -10.47 11.27 19.70
CA GLY A 382 -10.17 9.92 20.13
C GLY A 382 -8.76 9.75 20.72
N LEU A 383 -7.78 10.46 20.18
CA LEU A 383 -6.36 10.31 20.57
C LEU A 383 -5.93 11.22 21.72
N ARG A 384 -6.67 12.30 22.03
CA ARG A 384 -6.29 13.30 23.05
C ARG A 384 -6.01 12.70 24.43
N ASN A 385 -6.77 11.67 24.82
CA ASN A 385 -6.69 11.02 26.13
C ASN A 385 -5.81 9.76 26.14
N SER A 386 -5.08 9.47 25.04
CA SER A 386 -4.19 8.31 24.98
C SER A 386 -3.02 8.49 25.95
N ARG A 387 -3.08 7.80 27.08
CA ARG A 387 -1.95 7.73 28.06
C ARG A 387 -1.00 6.63 27.59
N PRO A 388 0.32 6.90 27.47
CA PRO A 388 1.29 5.82 27.27
C PRO A 388 1.25 4.90 28.50
N LYS A 389 1.18 3.57 28.28
CA LYS A 389 1.37 2.62 29.39
C LYS A 389 2.75 2.87 29.99
N LYS A 390 2.79 3.19 31.31
CA LYS A 390 4.03 3.25 32.08
C LYS A 390 4.72 1.88 31.96
N GLY A 391 5.85 1.82 31.26
CA GLY A 391 6.65 0.58 31.13
C GLY A 391 7.32 0.33 29.79
N SER A 392 7.06 1.07 28.71
CA SER A 392 7.82 0.94 27.47
C SER A 392 8.96 1.99 27.37
N LYS A 393 9.86 1.98 28.33
CA LYS A 393 11.19 2.52 28.05
C LYS A 393 11.86 1.51 27.13
N PHE A 394 11.97 1.84 25.85
CA PHE A 394 12.94 1.19 24.96
C PHE A 394 14.30 1.44 25.60
N ASN A 395 14.89 0.42 26.21
CA ASN A 395 16.31 0.42 26.46
C ASN A 395 16.99 0.42 25.08
N VAL A 396 17.33 1.58 24.60
CA VAL A 396 18.32 1.70 23.53
C VAL A 396 19.63 1.25 24.15
N PRO A 397 20.26 0.15 23.70
CA PRO A 397 21.63 -0.15 24.12
C PRO A 397 22.48 1.04 23.67
N SER A 398 23.15 1.69 24.62
CA SER A 398 24.19 2.67 24.34
C SER A 398 25.19 2.05 23.39
N LEU A 399 25.28 2.59 22.17
CA LEU A 399 26.41 2.33 21.28
C LEU A 399 27.66 2.92 21.94
N SER A 400 28.37 2.08 22.67
CA SER A 400 29.78 2.28 23.02
C SER A 400 30.63 1.56 22.00
#